data_3e7646c9a6af90aa5aacc5a8643d2594
#
_entry.id   3e7646c9a6af90aa5aacc5a8643d2594
#
_cell.length_a   1.000
_cell.length_b   1.000
_cell.length_c   1.000
_cell.angle_alpha   90.00
_cell.angle_beta   90.00
_cell.angle_gamma   90.00
#
_symmetry.space_group_name_H-M   'P 1'
#
loop_
_entity.id
_entity.type
_entity.pdbx_description
1 polymer ?
#
loop_
_entity_poly.entity_id
_entity_poly.type
_entity_poly.pdbx_seq_one_letter_code
_entity_poly.pdbx_strand_id
1 'polypeptide(L)'
;TKGFAESEKFIALCEYIGNEFPSVVGIRDDAAGEKYTPPHILTTAIKRLNKVAAKEFDINKLNIQDKKCIEKLITYLCAPRFLQVINSYVTKQSRELFESEYIRSTWDKPDLTSDELNLYVNVCMDYVNLKEIEQHKQKLNLMFDDAEGQNELTMRLTEMLKTKAEEYNQCINRIDKMLAKLNGERAKRVANQQQRNASII
;
A
#
# COMPACT_ATOMS: atom_id res chain seq x y z
N THR A 1 17.96 -27.94 -20.20
CA THR A 1 17.58 -27.25 -18.93
C THR A 1 16.38 -27.87 -18.24
N LYS A 2 15.38 -28.42 -18.96
CA LYS A 2 14.26 -29.16 -18.35
C LYS A 2 14.72 -30.41 -17.58
N GLY A 3 15.66 -31.17 -18.12
CA GLY A 3 16.17 -32.40 -17.50
C GLY A 3 16.98 -32.19 -16.22
N PHE A 4 17.48 -30.97 -15.96
CA PHE A 4 18.21 -30.66 -14.73
C PHE A 4 17.26 -30.36 -13.56
N ALA A 5 16.17 -29.67 -13.83
CA ALA A 5 15.18 -29.34 -12.81
C ALA A 5 14.43 -30.58 -12.26
N GLU A 6 14.36 -31.65 -13.04
CA GLU A 6 13.72 -32.91 -12.71
C GLU A 6 14.69 -33.97 -12.16
N SER A 7 16.00 -33.63 -12.03
CA SER A 7 17.00 -34.60 -11.53
C SER A 7 16.84 -34.78 -10.00
N GLU A 8 16.97 -36.01 -9.53
CA GLU A 8 16.93 -36.35 -8.09
C GLU A 8 17.95 -35.53 -7.28
N LYS A 9 19.12 -35.22 -7.87
CA LYS A 9 20.16 -34.41 -7.23
C LYS A 9 19.72 -32.96 -7.05
N PHE A 10 18.96 -32.40 -7.98
CA PHE A 10 18.44 -31.06 -7.87
C PHE A 10 17.35 -30.98 -6.81
N ILE A 11 16.46 -31.99 -6.77
CA ILE A 11 15.41 -32.09 -5.74
C ILE A 11 16.05 -32.23 -4.36
N ALA A 12 17.01 -33.11 -4.18
CA ALA A 12 17.74 -33.31 -2.92
C ALA A 12 18.49 -32.02 -2.48
N LEU A 13 19.04 -31.26 -3.41
CA LEU A 13 19.68 -29.98 -3.12
C LEU A 13 18.65 -28.93 -2.67
N CYS A 14 17.48 -28.88 -3.28
CA CYS A 14 16.41 -27.99 -2.88
C CYS A 14 15.87 -28.33 -1.49
N GLU A 15 15.72 -29.61 -1.18
CA GLU A 15 15.31 -30.10 0.15
C GLU A 15 16.37 -29.78 1.20
N TYR A 16 17.66 -29.97 0.90
CA TYR A 16 18.76 -29.63 1.80
C TYR A 16 18.77 -28.11 2.10
N ILE A 17 18.69 -27.27 1.07
CA ILE A 17 18.62 -25.81 1.25
C ILE A 17 17.40 -25.40 2.05
N GLY A 18 16.24 -26.04 1.81
CA GLY A 18 15.02 -25.77 2.55
C GLY A 18 15.11 -26.13 4.03
N ASN A 19 15.81 -27.21 4.37
CA ASN A 19 15.98 -27.66 5.75
C ASN A 19 17.05 -26.87 6.51
N GLU A 20 18.19 -26.57 5.88
CA GLU A 20 19.32 -25.85 6.51
C GLU A 20 19.09 -24.34 6.56
N PHE A 21 18.33 -23.81 5.60
CA PHE A 21 18.06 -22.37 5.48
C PHE A 21 16.57 -22.07 5.30
N PRO A 22 15.71 -22.42 6.25
CA PRO A 22 14.27 -22.23 6.10
C PRO A 22 13.86 -20.77 5.92
N SER A 23 14.64 -19.82 6.48
CA SER A 23 14.42 -18.40 6.28
C SER A 23 14.71 -17.93 4.85
N VAL A 24 15.63 -18.57 4.14
CA VAL A 24 15.97 -18.27 2.75
C VAL A 24 14.91 -18.82 1.80
N VAL A 25 14.37 -19.99 2.09
CA VAL A 25 13.27 -20.60 1.32
C VAL A 25 11.98 -19.82 1.55
N GLY A 26 11.66 -19.47 2.80
CA GLY A 26 10.51 -18.60 3.11
C GLY A 26 10.61 -17.22 2.47
N ILE A 27 11.80 -16.63 2.41
CA ILE A 27 12.03 -15.37 1.69
C ILE A 27 11.85 -15.54 0.17
N ARG A 28 12.15 -16.73 -0.40
CA ARG A 28 11.95 -16.98 -1.84
C ARG A 28 10.49 -17.23 -2.20
N ASP A 29 9.74 -17.91 -1.39
CA ASP A 29 8.30 -18.13 -1.59
C ASP A 29 7.50 -16.83 -1.38
N ASP A 30 7.91 -15.99 -0.41
CA ASP A 30 7.31 -14.66 -0.19
C ASP A 30 7.90 -13.58 -1.11
N ALA A 31 9.19 -13.67 -1.49
CA ALA A 31 9.89 -12.66 -2.30
C ALA A 31 9.77 -12.90 -3.82
N ALA A 32 9.54 -14.12 -4.26
CA ALA A 32 9.08 -14.44 -5.62
C ALA A 32 7.58 -14.09 -5.77
N GLY A 33 7.08 -13.28 -4.86
CA GLY A 33 5.70 -12.86 -4.76
C GLY A 33 5.12 -12.50 -6.10
N GLU A 34 4.02 -13.13 -6.45
CA GLU A 34 3.22 -12.84 -7.63
C GLU A 34 3.20 -11.34 -7.87
N LYS A 35 3.62 -10.92 -9.07
CA LYS A 35 3.46 -9.54 -9.51
C LYS A 35 2.02 -9.13 -9.28
N TYR A 36 1.82 -7.96 -8.72
CA TYR A 36 0.48 -7.41 -8.58
C TYR A 36 -0.25 -7.42 -9.93
N THR A 37 -1.41 -8.03 -9.96
CA THR A 37 -2.28 -8.05 -11.14
C THR A 37 -3.43 -7.07 -10.92
N PRO A 38 -3.48 -5.93 -11.64
CA PRO A 38 -4.56 -4.97 -11.51
C PRO A 38 -5.90 -5.57 -11.96
N PRO A 39 -7.03 -5.10 -11.43
CA PRO A 39 -8.35 -5.51 -11.92
C PRO A 39 -8.57 -4.93 -13.33
N HIS A 40 -8.98 -5.79 -14.28
CA HIS A 40 -9.29 -5.36 -15.65
C HIS A 40 -10.80 -5.32 -15.95
N ILE A 41 -11.61 -5.89 -15.05
CA ILE A 41 -13.07 -5.95 -15.20
C ILE A 41 -13.77 -5.45 -13.94
N LEU A 42 -15.00 -4.93 -14.11
CA LEU A 42 -15.81 -4.38 -13.02
C LEU A 42 -16.01 -5.34 -11.86
N THR A 43 -16.28 -6.61 -12.12
CA THR A 43 -16.49 -7.62 -11.06
C THR A 43 -15.29 -7.77 -10.14
N THR A 44 -14.07 -7.78 -10.70
CA THR A 44 -12.85 -7.89 -9.91
C THR A 44 -12.57 -6.60 -9.13
N ALA A 45 -12.81 -5.43 -9.73
CA ALA A 45 -12.67 -4.14 -9.07
C ALA A 45 -13.66 -3.99 -7.91
N ILE A 46 -14.92 -4.41 -8.09
CA ILE A 46 -15.95 -4.41 -7.03
C ILE A 46 -15.54 -5.31 -5.86
N LYS A 47 -15.03 -6.53 -6.14
CA LYS A 47 -14.54 -7.43 -5.08
C LYS A 47 -13.44 -6.80 -4.23
N ARG A 48 -12.54 -6.02 -4.84
CA ARG A 48 -11.48 -5.30 -4.10
C ARG A 48 -12.04 -4.11 -3.35
N LEU A 49 -12.93 -3.34 -3.98
CA LEU A 49 -13.58 -2.21 -3.36
C LEU A 49 -14.40 -2.63 -2.14
N ASN A 50 -15.15 -3.73 -2.21
CA ASN A 50 -15.96 -4.23 -1.10
C ASN A 50 -15.15 -4.69 0.11
N LYS A 51 -13.83 -4.92 -0.03
CA LYS A 51 -12.96 -5.21 1.12
C LYS A 51 -12.66 -3.96 1.97
N VAL A 52 -12.77 -2.77 1.38
CA VAL A 52 -12.34 -1.51 2.02
C VAL A 52 -13.43 -0.46 2.11
N ALA A 53 -14.49 -0.58 1.34
CA ALA A 53 -15.63 0.34 1.35
C ALA A 53 -16.55 0.06 2.54
N ALA A 54 -17.10 1.12 3.12
CA ALA A 54 -18.14 0.99 4.16
C ALA A 54 -19.48 0.48 3.62
N LYS A 55 -19.69 0.54 2.30
CA LYS A 55 -20.90 0.11 1.58
C LYS A 55 -20.55 -1.04 0.65
N GLU A 56 -21.37 -2.08 0.64
CA GLU A 56 -21.23 -3.18 -0.31
C GLU A 56 -21.83 -2.81 -1.67
N PHE A 57 -21.07 -3.06 -2.74
CA PHE A 57 -21.47 -2.82 -4.11
C PHE A 57 -21.84 -4.14 -4.80
N ASP A 58 -23.01 -4.16 -5.43
CA ASP A 58 -23.48 -5.26 -6.29
C ASP A 58 -23.48 -4.78 -7.75
N ILE A 59 -22.85 -5.55 -8.63
CA ILE A 59 -22.73 -5.20 -10.05
C ILE A 59 -24.10 -4.97 -10.73
N ASN A 60 -25.13 -5.69 -10.28
CA ASN A 60 -26.48 -5.59 -10.84
C ASN A 60 -27.27 -4.39 -10.33
N LYS A 61 -26.81 -3.73 -9.26
CA LYS A 61 -27.47 -2.60 -8.59
C LYS A 61 -26.67 -1.31 -8.64
N LEU A 62 -25.60 -1.27 -9.48
CA LEU A 62 -24.78 -0.07 -9.62
C LEU A 62 -25.57 1.05 -10.29
N ASN A 63 -25.55 2.22 -9.69
CA ASN A 63 -25.98 3.43 -10.39
C ASN A 63 -24.92 3.89 -11.39
N ILE A 64 -25.28 4.80 -12.29
CA ILE A 64 -24.41 5.31 -13.36
C ILE A 64 -23.16 5.97 -12.78
N GLN A 65 -23.29 6.70 -11.66
CA GLN A 65 -22.18 7.40 -11.02
C GLN A 65 -21.19 6.41 -10.38
N ASP A 66 -21.68 5.44 -9.60
CA ASP A 66 -20.85 4.42 -8.98
C ASP A 66 -20.10 3.60 -10.05
N LYS A 67 -20.79 3.26 -11.15
CA LYS A 67 -20.17 2.56 -12.29
C LYS A 67 -19.02 3.37 -12.87
N LYS A 68 -19.23 4.66 -13.13
CA LYS A 68 -18.18 5.57 -13.63
C LYS A 68 -17.00 5.67 -12.66
N CYS A 69 -17.25 5.74 -11.36
CA CYS A 69 -16.20 5.77 -10.34
C CYS A 69 -15.36 4.50 -10.36
N ILE A 70 -15.99 3.33 -10.45
CA ILE A 70 -15.30 2.04 -10.47
C ILE A 70 -14.51 1.83 -11.78
N GLU A 71 -15.05 2.25 -12.92
CA GLU A 71 -14.33 2.23 -14.21
C GLU A 71 -13.06 3.11 -14.14
N LYS A 72 -13.16 4.28 -13.52
CA LYS A 72 -11.99 5.15 -13.29
C LYS A 72 -11.01 4.55 -12.29
N LEU A 73 -11.49 3.92 -11.23
CA LEU A 73 -10.63 3.20 -10.28
C LEU A 73 -9.79 2.13 -10.98
N ILE A 74 -10.37 1.35 -11.91
CA ILE A 74 -9.60 0.38 -12.72
C ILE A 74 -8.45 1.09 -13.45
N THR A 75 -8.72 2.24 -14.07
CA THR A 75 -7.68 3.04 -14.76
C THR A 75 -6.59 3.49 -13.80
N TYR A 76 -6.95 3.90 -12.58
CA TYR A 76 -5.99 4.37 -11.55
C TYR A 76 -5.11 3.22 -11.03
N LEU A 77 -5.68 2.03 -10.84
CA LEU A 77 -4.94 0.84 -10.42
C LEU A 77 -4.01 0.28 -11.52
N CYS A 78 -4.24 0.67 -12.77
CA CYS A 78 -3.36 0.37 -13.90
C CYS A 78 -2.30 1.45 -14.16
N ALA A 79 -2.30 2.56 -13.40
CA ALA A 79 -1.35 3.65 -13.60
C ALA A 79 0.10 3.20 -13.37
N PRO A 80 1.07 3.60 -14.24
CA PRO A 80 2.45 3.12 -14.15
C PRO A 80 3.09 3.39 -12.79
N ARG A 81 2.86 4.57 -12.20
CA ARG A 81 3.40 4.95 -10.89
C ARG A 81 2.86 4.06 -9.78
N PHE A 82 1.55 3.76 -9.77
CA PHE A 82 0.93 2.85 -8.82
C PHE A 82 1.54 1.45 -8.96
N LEU A 83 1.63 0.91 -10.19
CA LEU A 83 2.20 -0.41 -10.45
C LEU A 83 3.66 -0.52 -10.05
N GLN A 84 4.45 0.52 -10.28
CA GLN A 84 5.84 0.58 -9.85
C GLN A 84 5.97 0.45 -8.34
N VAL A 85 5.16 1.22 -7.60
CA VAL A 85 5.23 1.26 -6.14
C VAL A 85 4.72 -0.04 -5.51
N ILE A 86 3.54 -0.54 -5.92
CA ILE A 86 2.99 -1.75 -5.33
C ILE A 86 3.87 -2.98 -5.57
N ASN A 87 4.56 -3.04 -6.72
CA ASN A 87 5.50 -4.12 -7.03
C ASN A 87 6.85 -3.97 -6.33
N SER A 88 7.17 -2.83 -5.72
CA SER A 88 8.38 -2.66 -4.92
C SER A 88 8.25 -3.24 -3.50
N TYR A 89 7.03 -3.43 -3.00
CA TYR A 89 6.82 -4.04 -1.69
C TYR A 89 7.09 -5.55 -1.73
N VAL A 90 7.94 -6.00 -0.82
CA VAL A 90 8.32 -7.41 -0.70
C VAL A 90 7.19 -8.23 -0.06
N THR A 91 6.57 -7.71 1.01
CA THR A 91 5.56 -8.45 1.76
C THR A 91 4.18 -8.30 1.14
N LYS A 92 3.40 -9.38 1.17
CA LYS A 92 2.00 -9.37 0.76
C LYS A 92 1.18 -8.39 1.59
N GLN A 93 1.47 -8.30 2.90
CA GLN A 93 0.77 -7.42 3.82
C GLN A 93 0.95 -5.93 3.46
N SER A 94 2.18 -5.49 3.14
CA SER A 94 2.45 -4.10 2.72
C SER A 94 1.75 -3.79 1.38
N ARG A 95 1.72 -4.75 0.45
CA ARG A 95 0.99 -4.60 -0.82
C ARG A 95 -0.52 -4.46 -0.63
N GLU A 96 -1.12 -5.33 0.19
CA GLU A 96 -2.55 -5.28 0.49
C GLU A 96 -2.93 -3.99 1.23
N LEU A 97 -2.11 -3.53 2.16
CA LEU A 97 -2.33 -2.26 2.85
C LEU A 97 -2.25 -1.08 1.88
N PHE A 98 -1.20 -1.02 1.05
CA PHE A 98 -1.04 0.04 0.06
C PHE A 98 -2.22 0.09 -0.92
N GLU A 99 -2.64 -1.06 -1.47
CA GLU A 99 -3.79 -1.16 -2.37
C GLU A 99 -5.08 -0.69 -1.67
N SER A 100 -5.32 -1.16 -0.45
CA SER A 100 -6.52 -0.84 0.32
C SER A 100 -6.64 0.65 0.60
N GLU A 101 -5.54 1.30 1.02
CA GLU A 101 -5.51 2.73 1.29
C GLU A 101 -5.68 3.54 -0.01
N TYR A 102 -5.09 3.09 -1.11
CA TYR A 102 -5.24 3.75 -2.39
C TYR A 102 -6.67 3.66 -2.93
N ILE A 103 -7.28 2.47 -2.88
CA ILE A 103 -8.70 2.29 -3.27
C ILE A 103 -9.59 3.16 -2.40
N ARG A 104 -9.43 3.11 -1.06
CA ARG A 104 -10.22 3.88 -0.11
C ARG A 104 -10.17 5.39 -0.40
N SER A 105 -9.01 5.88 -0.80
CA SER A 105 -8.76 7.30 -1.00
C SER A 105 -9.23 7.83 -2.37
N THR A 106 -9.39 6.95 -3.38
CA THR A 106 -9.57 7.38 -4.78
C THR A 106 -10.85 6.89 -5.45
N TRP A 107 -11.50 5.84 -4.97
CA TRP A 107 -12.60 5.15 -5.67
C TRP A 107 -13.81 6.06 -5.98
N ASP A 108 -14.12 7.02 -5.11
CA ASP A 108 -15.26 7.94 -5.21
C ASP A 108 -14.93 9.21 -6.02
N LYS A 109 -13.74 9.29 -6.61
CA LYS A 109 -13.19 10.48 -7.28
C LYS A 109 -12.85 10.18 -8.74
N PRO A 110 -13.83 10.18 -9.67
CA PRO A 110 -13.62 9.77 -11.07
C PRO A 110 -12.85 10.80 -11.90
N ASP A 111 -12.53 11.96 -11.34
CA ASP A 111 -12.01 13.15 -12.01
C ASP A 111 -10.58 13.52 -11.57
N LEU A 112 -9.84 12.59 -10.94
CA LEU A 112 -8.49 12.86 -10.47
C LEU A 112 -7.52 13.11 -11.64
N THR A 113 -6.68 14.11 -11.48
CA THR A 113 -5.56 14.40 -12.38
C THR A 113 -4.38 13.47 -12.09
N SER A 114 -3.42 13.39 -13.03
CA SER A 114 -2.20 12.60 -12.83
C SER A 114 -1.40 13.06 -11.61
N ASP A 115 -1.34 14.37 -11.35
CA ASP A 115 -0.63 14.93 -10.20
C ASP A 115 -1.32 14.57 -8.87
N GLU A 116 -2.66 14.66 -8.85
CA GLU A 116 -3.45 14.20 -7.68
C GLU A 116 -3.26 12.70 -7.43
N LEU A 117 -3.26 11.86 -8.49
CA LEU A 117 -3.00 10.42 -8.35
C LEU A 117 -1.60 10.14 -7.78
N ASN A 118 -0.58 10.86 -8.25
CA ASN A 118 0.78 10.75 -7.72
C ASN A 118 0.88 11.16 -6.24
N LEU A 119 0.14 12.19 -5.83
CA LEU A 119 0.07 12.60 -4.43
C LEU A 119 -0.63 11.52 -3.58
N TYR A 120 -1.73 10.92 -4.07
CA TYR A 120 -2.37 9.79 -3.37
C TYR A 120 -1.45 8.59 -3.24
N VAL A 121 -0.65 8.26 -4.27
CA VAL A 121 0.37 7.21 -4.17
C VAL A 121 1.35 7.51 -3.03
N ASN A 122 1.84 8.74 -2.93
CA ASN A 122 2.78 9.13 -1.87
C ASN A 122 2.14 9.08 -0.47
N VAL A 123 0.89 9.52 -0.33
CA VAL A 123 0.13 9.39 0.93
C VAL A 123 0.00 7.93 1.34
N CYS A 124 -0.34 7.04 0.41
CA CYS A 124 -0.49 5.62 0.69
C CYS A 124 0.85 4.94 1.04
N MET A 125 1.96 5.39 0.42
CA MET A 125 3.31 4.96 0.82
C MET A 125 3.62 5.34 2.27
N ASP A 126 3.28 6.55 2.68
CA ASP A 126 3.49 6.99 4.06
C ASP A 126 2.59 6.24 5.05
N TYR A 127 1.37 5.81 4.69
CA TYR A 127 0.55 4.92 5.53
C TYR A 127 1.19 3.55 5.73
N VAL A 128 1.81 2.97 4.68
CA VAL A 128 2.59 1.72 4.83
C VAL A 128 3.79 1.94 5.74
N ASN A 129 4.53 3.04 5.54
CA ASN A 129 5.67 3.40 6.41
C ASN A 129 5.26 3.56 7.88
N LEU A 130 4.12 4.21 8.17
CA LEU A 130 3.60 4.31 9.54
C LEU A 130 3.40 2.93 10.16
N LYS A 131 2.81 2.00 9.41
CA LYS A 131 2.59 0.64 9.91
C LYS A 131 3.89 -0.10 10.20
N GLU A 132 4.88 0.05 9.34
CA GLU A 132 6.21 -0.54 9.54
C GLU A 132 6.92 0.08 10.76
N ILE A 133 6.83 1.41 10.94
CA ILE A 133 7.38 2.09 12.14
C ILE A 133 6.69 1.57 13.42
N GLU A 134 5.36 1.42 13.41
CA GLU A 134 4.62 0.86 14.54
C GLU A 134 5.07 -0.56 14.89
N GLN A 135 5.26 -1.42 13.89
CA GLN A 135 5.75 -2.78 14.09
C GLN A 135 7.17 -2.79 14.68
N HIS A 136 8.05 -1.90 14.20
CA HIS A 136 9.39 -1.75 14.76
C HIS A 136 9.35 -1.25 16.21
N LYS A 137 8.51 -0.27 16.53
CA LYS A 137 8.32 0.21 17.91
C LYS A 137 7.85 -0.91 18.84
N GLN A 138 6.89 -1.74 18.39
CA GLN A 138 6.41 -2.89 19.18
C GLN A 138 7.55 -3.88 19.46
N LYS A 139 8.37 -4.21 18.44
CA LYS A 139 9.54 -5.09 18.64
C LYS A 139 10.56 -4.49 19.61
N LEU A 140 10.85 -3.20 19.50
CA LEU A 140 11.76 -2.51 20.41
C LEU A 140 11.24 -2.48 21.84
N ASN A 141 9.94 -2.30 22.05
CA ASN A 141 9.32 -2.37 23.38
C ASN A 141 9.46 -3.78 23.99
N LEU A 142 9.20 -4.84 23.23
CA LEU A 142 9.43 -6.20 23.72
C LEU A 142 10.89 -6.45 24.12
N MET A 143 11.85 -5.97 23.30
CA MET A 143 13.26 -6.07 23.62
C MET A 143 13.64 -5.22 24.86
N PHE A 144 12.94 -4.11 25.07
CA PHE A 144 13.15 -3.26 26.24
C PHE A 144 12.68 -3.96 27.52
N ASP A 145 11.53 -4.63 27.48
CA ASP A 145 11.00 -5.39 28.62
C ASP A 145 11.93 -6.57 29.00
N ASP A 146 12.58 -7.19 27.99
CA ASP A 146 13.53 -8.29 28.19
C ASP A 146 14.92 -7.79 28.67
N ALA A 147 15.21 -6.50 28.54
CA ALA A 147 16.51 -5.91 28.86
C ALA A 147 16.64 -5.43 30.32
N GLU A 148 15.72 -5.78 31.22
CA GLU A 148 15.76 -5.40 32.63
C GLU A 148 17.08 -5.79 33.28
N GLY A 149 17.79 -4.80 33.84
CA GLY A 149 19.11 -4.98 34.50
C GLY A 149 20.33 -4.74 33.58
N GLN A 150 20.18 -4.45 32.31
CA GLN A 150 21.26 -4.15 31.36
C GLN A 150 21.27 -2.65 30.99
N ASN A 151 21.84 -1.79 31.83
CA ASN A 151 21.77 -0.34 31.68
C ASN A 151 22.17 0.18 30.29
N GLU A 152 23.28 -0.33 29.70
CA GLU A 152 23.75 0.13 28.39
C GLU A 152 22.77 -0.25 27.25
N LEU A 153 22.23 -1.46 27.28
CA LEU A 153 21.22 -1.92 26.28
C LEU A 153 19.94 -1.10 26.40
N THR A 154 19.47 -0.86 27.61
CA THR A 154 18.29 -0.05 27.92
C THR A 154 18.44 1.38 27.39
N MET A 155 19.61 2.01 27.55
CA MET A 155 19.88 3.34 26.99
C MET A 155 19.77 3.35 25.44
N ARG A 156 20.41 2.39 24.76
CA ARG A 156 20.38 2.27 23.30
C ARG A 156 18.95 2.04 22.79
N LEU A 157 18.19 1.16 23.43
CA LEU A 157 16.79 0.91 23.07
C LEU A 157 15.93 2.16 23.25
N THR A 158 16.16 2.93 24.31
CA THR A 158 15.47 4.21 24.55
C THR A 158 15.74 5.22 23.43
N GLU A 159 16.98 5.36 22.98
CA GLU A 159 17.34 6.23 21.86
C GLU A 159 16.69 5.76 20.55
N MET A 160 16.68 4.45 20.28
CA MET A 160 16.00 3.89 19.10
C MET A 160 14.49 4.13 19.14
N LEU A 161 13.85 3.95 20.29
CA LEU A 161 12.41 4.22 20.46
C LEU A 161 12.10 5.70 20.23
N LYS A 162 12.94 6.62 20.73
CA LYS A 162 12.81 8.06 20.49
C LYS A 162 12.92 8.38 19.00
N THR A 163 13.95 7.86 18.33
CA THR A 163 14.14 8.03 16.88
C THR A 163 12.92 7.54 16.10
N LYS A 164 12.39 6.35 16.44
CA LYS A 164 11.18 5.82 15.78
C LYS A 164 9.92 6.64 16.08
N ALA A 165 9.82 7.26 17.25
CA ALA A 165 8.73 8.18 17.54
C ALA A 165 8.83 9.48 16.72
N GLU A 166 10.03 10.00 16.50
CA GLU A 166 10.26 11.16 15.65
C GLU A 166 9.95 10.86 14.18
N GLU A 167 10.41 9.70 13.64
CA GLU A 167 10.07 9.23 12.30
C GLU A 167 8.56 9.11 12.09
N TYR A 168 7.84 8.56 13.08
CA TYR A 168 6.39 8.43 13.07
C TYR A 168 5.71 9.80 12.95
N ASN A 169 6.11 10.76 13.79
CA ASN A 169 5.55 12.11 13.76
C ASN A 169 5.86 12.84 12.45
N GLN A 170 7.06 12.68 11.90
CA GLN A 170 7.42 13.25 10.60
C GLN A 170 6.58 12.66 9.48
N CYS A 171 6.27 11.36 9.53
CA CYS A 171 5.43 10.68 8.56
C CYS A 171 4.00 11.21 8.60
N ILE A 172 3.40 11.35 9.79
CA ILE A 172 2.07 11.95 9.98
C ILE A 172 2.05 13.38 9.41
N ASN A 173 3.03 14.21 9.77
CA ASN A 173 3.09 15.58 9.28
C ASN A 173 3.20 15.66 7.73
N ARG A 174 3.87 14.70 7.08
CA ARG A 174 3.90 14.63 5.60
C ARG A 174 2.54 14.26 5.04
N ILE A 175 1.86 13.27 5.62
CA ILE A 175 0.50 12.87 5.22
C ILE A 175 -0.44 14.07 5.31
N ASP A 176 -0.47 14.76 6.44
CA ASP A 176 -1.35 15.92 6.67
C ASP A 176 -1.11 17.03 5.64
N LYS A 177 0.17 17.35 5.37
CA LYS A 177 0.53 18.36 4.36
C LYS A 177 0.09 17.94 2.95
N MET A 178 0.27 16.67 2.58
CA MET A 178 -0.15 16.16 1.27
C MET A 178 -1.68 16.15 1.14
N LEU A 179 -2.41 15.72 2.16
CA LEU A 179 -3.87 15.74 2.17
C LEU A 179 -4.43 17.17 2.13
N ALA A 180 -3.84 18.10 2.87
CA ALA A 180 -4.21 19.52 2.80
C ALA A 180 -3.99 20.11 1.39
N LYS A 181 -2.88 19.77 0.75
CA LYS A 181 -2.60 20.16 -0.63
C LYS A 181 -3.63 19.57 -1.61
N LEU A 182 -3.91 18.27 -1.53
CA LEU A 182 -4.91 17.59 -2.36
C LEU A 182 -6.30 18.23 -2.24
N ASN A 183 -6.73 18.48 -1.01
CA ASN A 183 -8.04 19.09 -0.74
C ASN A 183 -8.10 20.53 -1.29
N GLY A 184 -7.05 21.31 -1.11
CA GLY A 184 -6.96 22.68 -1.61
C GLY A 184 -6.95 22.78 -3.14
N GLU A 185 -6.17 21.95 -3.81
CA GLU A 185 -6.09 21.92 -5.29
C GLU A 185 -7.41 21.43 -5.90
N ARG A 186 -8.02 20.40 -5.34
CA ARG A 186 -9.31 19.88 -5.80
C ARG A 186 -10.43 20.90 -5.62
N ALA A 187 -10.51 21.57 -4.47
CA ALA A 187 -11.52 22.60 -4.23
C ALA A 187 -11.40 23.75 -5.25
N LYS A 188 -10.20 24.23 -5.53
CA LYS A 188 -9.95 25.26 -6.55
C LYS A 188 -10.38 24.81 -7.94
N ARG A 189 -10.07 23.58 -8.33
CA ARG A 189 -10.42 23.01 -9.64
C ARG A 189 -11.93 22.90 -9.80
N VAL A 190 -12.64 22.38 -8.80
CA VAL A 190 -14.11 22.26 -8.83
C VAL A 190 -14.77 23.65 -8.92
N ALA A 191 -14.29 24.63 -8.12
CA ALA A 191 -14.82 26.00 -8.16
C ALA A 191 -14.63 26.64 -9.55
N ASN A 192 -13.43 26.49 -10.15
CA ASN A 192 -13.15 27.02 -11.48
C ASN A 192 -14.03 26.37 -12.57
N GLN A 193 -14.32 25.07 -12.42
CA GLN A 193 -15.18 24.36 -13.37
C GLN A 193 -16.65 24.79 -13.26
N GLN A 194 -17.13 25.04 -12.04
CA GLN A 194 -18.46 25.60 -11.80
C GLN A 194 -18.60 27.02 -12.38
N GLN A 195 -17.61 27.89 -12.20
CA GLN A 195 -17.61 29.23 -12.78
C GLN A 195 -17.64 29.20 -14.30
N ARG A 196 -16.86 28.32 -14.95
CA ARG A 196 -16.89 28.14 -16.42
C ARG A 196 -18.25 27.67 -16.91
N ASN A 197 -18.87 26.73 -16.22
CA ASN A 197 -20.20 26.24 -16.59
C ASN A 197 -21.27 27.32 -16.40
N ALA A 198 -21.17 28.16 -15.35
CA ALA A 198 -22.10 29.26 -15.12
C ALA A 198 -21.95 30.40 -16.14
N SER A 199 -20.77 30.58 -16.79
CA SER A 199 -20.52 31.60 -17.80
C SER A 199 -20.98 31.19 -19.21
N ILE A 200 -21.46 29.99 -19.42
CA ILE A 200 -21.94 29.46 -20.72
C ILE A 200 -23.48 29.57 -20.83
N ILE A 201 -24.17 29.97 -19.76
CA ILE A 201 -25.61 30.23 -19.72
C ILE A 201 -25.85 31.72 -19.88
#